data_87d6160142c8e5b2619d11d47783cd5a
#
_entry.id   87d6160142c8e5b2619d11d47783cd5a
#
_cell.length_a   1.000
_cell.length_b   1.000
_cell.length_c   1.000
_cell.angle_alpha   90.00
_cell.angle_beta   90.00
_cell.angle_gamma   90.00
#
_symmetry.space_group_name_H-M   'P 1'
#
loop_
_entity.id
_entity.type
_entity.pdbx_description
1 polymer ?
#
loop_
_entity_poly.entity_id
_entity_poly.type
_entity_poly.pdbx_seq_one_letter_code
_entity_poly.pdbx_strand_id
1 'polypeptide(L)'
;MIPLRDEIFIRGNGDRVAFSEYGDVSGEPVMFCHGWPSSRIMAQFIDDAARELGVRIISPDRPGIAESSFAVNRKLLDWPPLVSELADFLHL
;
A
#
# COMPACT_ATOMS: atom_id res chain seq x y z
N MET A 1 -15.18 -7.17 -2.22
CA MET A 1 -14.46 -6.65 -3.40
C MET A 1 -13.07 -7.28 -3.51
N ILE A 2 -12.70 -7.68 -4.71
CA ILE A 2 -11.41 -8.34 -4.96
C ILE A 2 -10.43 -7.30 -5.47
N PRO A 3 -9.27 -7.10 -4.79
CA PRO A 3 -8.26 -6.16 -5.29
C PRO A 3 -7.63 -6.68 -6.60
N LEU A 4 -7.07 -5.77 -7.38
CA LEU A 4 -6.31 -6.11 -8.58
C LEU A 4 -5.05 -6.91 -8.22
N ARG A 5 -4.48 -6.64 -7.06
CA ARG A 5 -3.27 -7.26 -6.56
C ARG A 5 -3.32 -7.25 -5.03
N ASP A 6 -2.84 -8.33 -4.41
CA ASP A 6 -2.81 -8.45 -2.96
C ASP A 6 -1.59 -9.30 -2.62
N GLU A 7 -0.49 -8.66 -2.22
CA GLU A 7 0.81 -9.30 -2.08
C GLU A 7 1.56 -8.82 -0.84
N ILE A 8 2.62 -9.54 -0.53
CA ILE A 8 3.59 -9.15 0.50
C ILE A 8 4.92 -8.85 -0.19
N PHE A 9 5.41 -7.64 0.05
CA PHE A 9 6.73 -7.19 -0.38
C PHE A 9 7.70 -7.33 0.79
N ILE A 10 8.89 -7.88 0.54
CA ILE A 10 9.94 -8.00 1.55
C ILE A 10 10.94 -6.86 1.33
N ARG A 11 11.09 -6.00 2.34
CA ARG A 11 12.06 -4.90 2.30
C ARG A 11 13.50 -5.41 2.37
N GLY A 12 14.45 -4.55 2.02
CA GLY A 12 15.86 -4.86 2.12
C GLY A 12 16.32 -5.25 3.53
N ASN A 13 15.63 -4.76 4.57
CA ASN A 13 15.91 -5.11 5.97
C ASN A 13 15.19 -6.40 6.43
N GLY A 14 14.42 -7.06 5.56
CA GLY A 14 13.70 -8.29 5.87
C GLY A 14 12.28 -8.09 6.37
N ASP A 15 11.84 -6.86 6.60
CA ASP A 15 10.47 -6.58 7.04
C ASP A 15 9.47 -6.86 5.92
N ARG A 16 8.28 -7.33 6.31
CA ARG A 16 7.17 -7.56 5.38
C ARG A 16 6.31 -6.31 5.29
N VAL A 17 5.90 -5.99 4.06
CA VAL A 17 4.90 -4.94 3.80
C VAL A 17 3.82 -5.56 2.95
N ALA A 18 2.62 -5.73 3.52
CA ALA A 18 1.46 -6.18 2.76
C ALA A 18 0.87 -4.99 2.02
N PHE A 19 0.48 -5.19 0.77
CA PHE A 19 -0.15 -4.14 -0.02
C PHE A 19 -1.21 -4.72 -0.95
N SER A 20 -2.19 -3.88 -1.27
CA SER A 20 -3.23 -4.22 -2.25
C SER A 20 -3.31 -3.11 -3.29
N GLU A 21 -3.78 -3.47 -4.49
CA GLU A 21 -4.01 -2.50 -5.55
C GLU A 21 -5.48 -2.52 -5.97
N TYR A 22 -5.99 -1.33 -6.29
CA TYR A 22 -7.37 -1.12 -6.72
C TYR A 22 -7.40 -0.14 -7.88
N GLY A 23 -8.56 -0.02 -8.52
CA GLY A 23 -8.77 0.93 -9.59
C GLY A 23 -8.39 0.39 -10.96
N ASP A 24 -7.62 1.17 -11.72
CA ASP A 24 -7.20 0.86 -13.08
C ASP A 24 -5.72 0.46 -13.08
N VAL A 25 -5.45 -0.80 -13.46
CA VAL A 25 -4.09 -1.35 -13.47
C VAL A 25 -3.15 -0.56 -14.41
N SER A 26 -3.71 0.09 -15.43
CA SER A 26 -2.94 0.90 -16.39
C SER A 26 -2.97 2.39 -16.05
N GLY A 27 -3.57 2.76 -14.92
CA GLY A 27 -3.77 4.16 -14.56
C GLY A 27 -2.55 4.80 -13.90
N GLU A 28 -2.69 6.09 -13.61
CA GLU A 28 -1.69 6.84 -12.86
C GLU A 28 -1.56 6.26 -11.45
N PRO A 29 -0.34 5.94 -11.00
CA PRO A 29 -0.14 5.37 -9.67
C PRO A 29 -0.32 6.41 -8.57
N VAL A 30 -1.09 6.04 -7.55
CA VAL A 30 -1.33 6.86 -6.36
C VAL A 30 -1.19 5.98 -5.13
N MET A 31 -0.38 6.42 -4.16
CA MET A 31 -0.26 5.76 -2.87
C MET A 31 -1.40 6.17 -1.96
N PHE A 32 -2.10 5.17 -1.42
CA PHE A 32 -3.14 5.40 -0.42
C PHE A 32 -2.56 5.01 0.95
N CYS A 33 -2.49 6.00 1.85
CA CYS A 33 -1.96 5.78 3.19
C CYS A 33 -3.12 5.77 4.18
N HIS A 34 -3.52 4.59 4.62
CA HIS A 34 -4.67 4.44 5.52
C HIS A 34 -4.46 5.13 6.86
N GLY A 35 -5.58 5.51 7.48
CA GLY A 35 -5.57 6.07 8.83
C GLY A 35 -5.65 4.99 9.90
N TRP A 36 -5.77 5.40 11.15
CA TRP A 36 -5.97 4.51 12.29
C TRP A 36 -7.37 4.70 12.87
N PRO A 37 -8.09 3.64 13.24
CA PRO A 37 -7.78 2.22 13.12
C PRO A 37 -8.26 1.66 11.78
N SER A 38 -7.34 1.40 10.87
CA SER A 38 -7.67 0.97 9.52
C SER A 38 -6.54 0.10 8.95
N SER A 39 -6.67 -0.28 7.68
CA SER A 39 -5.68 -1.08 6.98
C SER A 39 -5.74 -0.80 5.47
N ARG A 40 -4.90 -1.51 4.70
CA ARG A 40 -4.85 -1.39 3.25
C ARG A 40 -6.19 -1.60 2.54
N ILE A 41 -7.09 -2.39 3.14
CA ILE A 41 -8.39 -2.70 2.51
C ILE A 41 -9.33 -1.50 2.48
N MET A 42 -9.05 -0.44 3.23
CA MET A 42 -9.89 0.77 3.21
C MET A 42 -9.96 1.38 1.81
N ALA A 43 -8.92 1.19 0.99
CA ALA A 43 -8.90 1.71 -0.37
C ALA A 43 -9.97 1.09 -1.28
N GLN A 44 -10.56 -0.05 -0.90
CA GLN A 44 -11.64 -0.68 -1.68
C GLN A 44 -12.83 0.25 -1.90
N PHE A 45 -13.06 1.20 -0.98
CA PHE A 45 -14.20 2.10 -1.05
C PHE A 45 -14.05 3.15 -2.15
N ILE A 46 -12.84 3.36 -2.68
CA ILE A 46 -12.62 4.29 -3.79
C ILE A 46 -12.26 3.57 -5.09
N ASP A 47 -12.40 2.25 -5.12
CA ASP A 47 -12.05 1.44 -6.30
C ASP A 47 -12.79 1.88 -7.56
N ASP A 48 -14.11 2.05 -7.46
CA ASP A 48 -14.93 2.43 -8.63
C ASP A 48 -14.53 3.81 -9.16
N ALA A 49 -14.37 4.79 -8.27
CA ALA A 49 -13.97 6.13 -8.66
C ALA A 49 -12.57 6.13 -9.30
N ALA A 50 -11.65 5.37 -8.72
CA ALA A 50 -10.29 5.26 -9.26
C ALA A 50 -10.30 4.64 -10.65
N ARG A 51 -11.12 3.61 -10.87
CA ARG A 51 -11.24 2.96 -12.17
C ARG A 51 -11.77 3.93 -13.23
N GLU A 52 -12.79 4.72 -12.89
CA GLU A 52 -13.36 5.70 -13.80
C GLU A 52 -12.39 6.82 -14.16
N LEU A 53 -11.55 7.21 -13.19
CA LEU A 53 -10.61 8.31 -13.37
C LEU A 53 -9.25 7.88 -13.93
N GLY A 54 -9.06 6.59 -14.21
CA GLY A 54 -7.78 6.08 -14.71
C GLY A 54 -6.68 6.15 -13.68
N VAL A 55 -6.98 5.82 -12.42
CA VAL A 55 -6.04 5.86 -11.31
C VAL A 55 -5.77 4.45 -10.81
N ARG A 56 -4.49 4.13 -10.63
CA ARG A 56 -4.02 2.89 -10.01
C ARG A 56 -3.71 3.17 -8.54
N ILE A 57 -4.53 2.62 -7.64
CA ILE A 57 -4.33 2.81 -6.20
C ILE A 57 -3.40 1.72 -5.68
N ILE A 58 -2.32 2.12 -5.00
CA ILE A 58 -1.44 1.21 -4.29
C ILE A 58 -1.61 1.49 -2.80
N SER A 59 -2.06 0.50 -2.05
CA SER A 59 -2.46 0.65 -0.65
C SER A 59 -1.66 -0.29 0.24
N PRO A 60 -0.53 0.17 0.84
CA PRO A 60 0.23 -0.66 1.77
C PRO A 60 -0.34 -0.56 3.20
N ASP A 61 -0.22 -1.67 3.95
CA ASP A 61 -0.44 -1.65 5.39
C ASP A 61 0.74 -1.00 6.09
N ARG A 62 0.45 -0.14 7.05
CA ARG A 62 1.49 0.44 7.91
C ARG A 62 2.12 -0.65 8.77
N PRO A 63 3.37 -0.46 9.23
CA PRO A 63 4.03 -1.45 10.10
C PRO A 63 3.17 -1.81 11.31
N GLY A 64 3.12 -3.12 11.61
CA GLY A 64 2.33 -3.66 12.71
C GLY A 64 0.84 -3.79 12.45
N ILE A 65 0.38 -3.40 11.26
CA ILE A 65 -1.03 -3.50 10.88
C ILE A 65 -1.21 -4.69 9.94
N ALA A 66 -2.26 -5.46 10.17
CA ALA A 66 -2.62 -6.63 9.37
C ALA A 66 -1.40 -7.54 9.16
N GLU A 67 -0.99 -7.77 7.92
CA GLU A 67 0.09 -8.70 7.59
C GLU A 67 1.47 -8.05 7.48
N SER A 68 1.57 -6.73 7.68
CA SER A 68 2.86 -6.05 7.72
C SER A 68 3.60 -6.32 9.04
N SER A 69 4.94 -6.38 8.98
CA SER A 69 5.77 -6.61 10.16
C SER A 69 5.65 -5.47 11.15
N PHE A 70 5.69 -5.81 12.45
CA PHE A 70 5.78 -4.82 13.51
C PHE A 70 7.16 -4.18 13.48
N ALA A 71 7.23 -2.86 13.71
CA ALA A 71 8.48 -2.11 13.77
C ALA A 71 8.64 -1.47 15.15
N VAL A 72 9.63 -1.94 15.91
CA VAL A 72 9.94 -1.40 17.24
C VAL A 72 10.50 0.01 17.10
N ASN A 73 10.08 0.91 17.97
CA ASN A 73 10.55 2.30 18.00
C ASN A 73 10.34 3.06 16.69
N ARG A 74 9.31 2.69 15.94
CA ARG A 74 8.98 3.34 14.68
C ARG A 74 8.65 4.82 14.89
N LYS A 75 9.21 5.67 14.01
CA LYS A 75 8.97 7.11 13.98
C LYS A 75 8.17 7.48 12.74
N LEU A 76 7.54 8.64 12.77
CA LEU A 76 6.75 9.12 11.62
C LEU A 76 7.59 9.18 10.34
N LEU A 77 8.82 9.62 10.42
CA LEU A 77 9.69 9.75 9.26
C LEU A 77 10.26 8.42 8.74
N ASP A 78 9.94 7.30 9.38
CA ASP A 78 10.30 5.97 8.88
C ASP A 78 9.34 5.49 7.77
N TRP A 79 8.19 6.14 7.62
CA TRP A 79 7.19 5.77 6.60
C TRP A 79 7.63 6.09 5.17
N PRO A 80 8.15 7.30 4.85
CA PRO A 80 8.57 7.61 3.49
C PRO A 80 9.60 6.63 2.90
N PRO A 81 10.65 6.20 3.62
CA PRO A 81 11.58 5.19 3.06
C PRO A 81 10.90 3.88 2.71
N LEU A 82 9.95 3.42 3.51
CA LEU A 82 9.19 2.20 3.25
C LEU A 82 8.37 2.34 1.96
N VAL A 83 7.67 3.45 1.81
CA VAL A 83 6.86 3.72 0.62
C VAL A 83 7.75 3.82 -0.63
N SER A 84 8.92 4.44 -0.50
CA SER A 84 9.88 4.55 -1.59
C SER A 84 10.38 3.18 -2.04
N GLU A 85 10.70 2.28 -1.11
CA GLU A 85 11.11 0.92 -1.46
C GLU A 85 9.99 0.15 -2.17
N LEU A 86 8.74 0.31 -1.71
CA LEU A 86 7.59 -0.30 -2.37
C LEU A 86 7.42 0.24 -3.79
N ALA A 87 7.54 1.56 -3.97
CA ALA A 87 7.46 2.17 -5.29
C ALA A 87 8.53 1.63 -6.23
N ASP A 88 9.76 1.46 -5.75
CA ASP A 88 10.85 0.88 -6.53
C ASP A 88 10.56 -0.58 -6.91
N PHE A 89 10.04 -1.36 -5.97
CA PHE A 89 9.63 -2.74 -6.23
C PHE A 89 8.57 -2.83 -7.33
N LEU A 90 7.66 -1.87 -7.38
CA LEU A 90 6.59 -1.80 -8.36
C LEU A 90 6.99 -1.07 -9.65
N HIS A 91 8.22 -0.58 -9.73
CA HIS A 91 8.75 0.15 -10.89
C HIS A 91 7.97 1.45 -11.20
N LEU A 92 7.63 2.17 -10.16
CA LEU A 92 6.90 3.44 -10.28
C LEU A 92 7.85 4.63 -10.46
#